data_77d269b022ceb82958af0e8183df4da9
#
_entry.id   77d269b022ceb82958af0e8183df4da9
#
_cell.length_a   1.000
_cell.length_b   1.000
_cell.length_c   1.000
_cell.angle_alpha   90.00
_cell.angle_beta   90.00
_cell.angle_gamma   90.00
#
_symmetry.space_group_name_H-M   'P 1'
#
loop_
_entity.id
_entity.type
_entity.pdbx_description
1 polymer ?
#
loop_
_entity_poly.entity_id
_entity_poly.type
_entity_poly.pdbx_seq_one_letter_code
_entity_poly.pdbx_strand_id
1 'polypeptide(L)'
;MTELEKAKIIHEKAMALSQEAIMARVWNDETKAQILYKQSFDLEREAAYIYAERFDKEPIRSILYRSAASLAIECLLYQEADLLIQQGQSSQTPIDVMDDFQELKDKMRLSNKKQEEPFWISGVLRRVDADKNTIKLASNGTEPKSQPHYYTINVVSETLNKLVKNYWGDIINVYIRPKTKKGKQHQYELIEVS
;
A
#
# COMPACT_ATOMS: atom_id res chain seq x y z
N MET A 1 -10.24 14.79 31.93
CA MET A 1 -9.22 14.37 30.93
C MET A 1 -9.20 15.41 29.83
N THR A 2 -8.10 16.05 29.63
CA THR A 2 -7.91 17.03 28.54
C THR A 2 -7.78 16.33 27.17
N GLU A 3 -8.00 17.05 26.07
CA GLU A 3 -7.79 16.54 24.72
C GLU A 3 -6.35 16.05 24.53
N LEU A 4 -5.36 16.75 25.09
CA LEU A 4 -3.96 16.36 25.00
C LEU A 4 -3.62 15.10 25.79
N GLU A 5 -4.24 14.89 26.95
CA GLU A 5 -4.13 13.62 27.71
C GLU A 5 -4.77 12.48 26.93
N LYS A 6 -5.91 12.72 26.27
CA LYS A 6 -6.54 11.76 25.37
C LYS A 6 -5.60 11.37 24.23
N ALA A 7 -5.00 12.34 23.55
CA ALA A 7 -4.08 12.08 22.45
C ALA A 7 -2.86 11.24 22.88
N LYS A 8 -2.31 11.50 24.07
CA LYS A 8 -1.21 10.69 24.62
C LYS A 8 -1.61 9.23 24.79
N ILE A 9 -2.78 8.97 25.38
CA ILE A 9 -3.28 7.60 25.60
C ILE A 9 -3.51 6.88 24.25
N ILE A 10 -4.06 7.60 23.25
CA ILE A 10 -4.28 7.07 21.91
C ILE A 10 -2.95 6.71 21.24
N HIS A 11 -1.96 7.60 21.32
CA HIS A 11 -0.61 7.38 20.81
C HIS A 11 0.05 6.14 21.45
N GLU A 12 0.00 6.01 22.78
CA GLU A 12 0.57 4.87 23.47
C GLU A 12 -0.05 3.54 23.01
N LYS A 13 -1.37 3.51 22.79
CA LYS A 13 -2.07 2.35 22.22
C LYS A 13 -1.64 2.08 20.79
N ALA A 14 -1.52 3.11 19.96
CA ALA A 14 -1.06 2.98 18.59
C ALA A 14 0.34 2.35 18.54
N MET A 15 1.26 2.82 19.38
CA MET A 15 2.62 2.29 19.45
C MET A 15 2.68 0.83 19.91
N ALA A 16 1.84 0.45 20.87
CA ALA A 16 1.72 -0.95 21.32
C ALA A 16 1.28 -1.86 20.15
N LEU A 17 0.25 -1.47 19.40
CA LEU A 17 -0.22 -2.23 18.22
C LEU A 17 0.84 -2.29 17.11
N SER A 18 1.58 -1.20 16.90
CA SER A 18 2.69 -1.19 15.93
C SER A 18 3.78 -2.19 16.32
N GLN A 19 4.14 -2.28 17.59
CA GLN A 19 5.10 -3.28 18.06
C GLN A 19 4.59 -4.71 17.86
N GLU A 20 3.33 -4.96 18.15
CA GLU A 20 2.71 -6.27 17.87
C GLU A 20 2.70 -6.60 16.39
N ALA A 21 2.45 -5.60 15.52
CA ALA A 21 2.50 -5.78 14.07
C ALA A 21 3.91 -6.18 13.59
N ILE A 22 4.95 -5.53 14.10
CA ILE A 22 6.35 -5.88 13.82
C ILE A 22 6.63 -7.33 14.23
N MET A 23 6.20 -7.74 15.42
CA MET A 23 6.38 -9.11 15.89
C MET A 23 5.63 -10.13 15.03
N ALA A 24 4.40 -9.84 14.64
CA ALA A 24 3.63 -10.70 13.73
C ALA A 24 4.36 -10.89 12.39
N ARG A 25 4.95 -9.83 11.82
CA ARG A 25 5.76 -9.90 10.60
C ARG A 25 7.03 -10.74 10.79
N VAL A 26 7.71 -10.61 11.93
CA VAL A 26 8.88 -11.45 12.26
C VAL A 26 8.51 -12.94 12.31
N TRP A 27 7.29 -13.25 12.72
CA TRP A 27 6.77 -14.63 12.74
C TRP A 27 6.11 -15.06 11.41
N ASN A 28 6.28 -14.28 10.34
CA ASN A 28 5.69 -14.51 9.01
C ASN A 28 4.16 -14.54 9.00
N ASP A 29 3.49 -13.91 9.98
CA ASP A 29 2.03 -13.69 9.97
C ASP A 29 1.71 -12.31 9.38
N GLU A 30 1.89 -12.18 8.07
CA GLU A 30 1.67 -10.92 7.36
C GLU A 30 0.21 -10.46 7.46
N THR A 31 -0.75 -11.38 7.49
CA THR A 31 -2.17 -11.05 7.63
C THR A 31 -2.45 -10.36 8.95
N LYS A 32 -1.94 -10.91 10.05
CA LYS A 32 -2.06 -10.29 11.38
C LYS A 32 -1.31 -8.96 11.43
N ALA A 33 -0.11 -8.90 10.87
CA ALA A 33 0.68 -7.68 10.82
C ALA A 33 -0.07 -6.54 10.14
N GLN A 34 -0.68 -6.78 8.98
CA GLN A 34 -1.45 -5.78 8.24
C GLN A 34 -2.68 -5.28 9.01
N ILE A 35 -3.41 -6.15 9.69
CA ILE A 35 -4.53 -5.77 10.54
C ILE A 35 -4.07 -4.85 11.68
N LEU A 36 -2.99 -5.21 12.36
CA LEU A 36 -2.45 -4.45 13.47
C LEU A 36 -1.88 -3.10 13.04
N TYR A 37 -1.15 -3.04 11.90
CA TYR A 37 -0.70 -1.77 11.34
C TYR A 37 -1.86 -0.84 11.00
N LYS A 38 -2.94 -1.38 10.43
CA LYS A 38 -4.12 -0.57 10.11
C LYS A 38 -4.78 0.00 11.36
N GLN A 39 -4.93 -0.79 12.42
CA GLN A 39 -5.46 -0.33 13.70
C GLN A 39 -4.55 0.71 14.35
N SER A 40 -3.24 0.48 14.34
CA SER A 40 -2.24 1.43 14.83
C SER A 40 -2.30 2.75 14.07
N PHE A 41 -2.37 2.70 12.73
CA PHE A 41 -2.50 3.87 11.88
C PHE A 41 -3.73 4.71 12.21
N ASP A 42 -4.91 4.07 12.34
CA ASP A 42 -6.15 4.80 12.61
C ASP A 42 -6.10 5.55 13.95
N LEU A 43 -5.49 4.94 14.98
CA LEU A 43 -5.29 5.59 16.28
C LEU A 43 -4.25 6.72 16.21
N GLU A 44 -3.10 6.48 15.59
CA GLU A 44 -2.04 7.48 15.51
C GLU A 44 -2.48 8.71 14.72
N ARG A 45 -3.25 8.50 13.64
CA ARG A 45 -3.87 9.59 12.89
C ARG A 45 -4.84 10.39 13.75
N GLU A 46 -5.67 9.74 14.59
CA GLU A 46 -6.55 10.44 15.54
C GLU A 46 -5.72 11.29 16.52
N ALA A 47 -4.64 10.74 17.06
CA ALA A 47 -3.75 11.47 17.96
C ALA A 47 -3.12 12.69 17.27
N ALA A 48 -2.63 12.54 16.04
CA ALA A 48 -2.05 13.62 15.25
C ALA A 48 -3.07 14.74 14.99
N TYR A 49 -4.31 14.41 14.66
CA TYR A 49 -5.35 15.41 14.39
C TYR A 49 -5.80 16.20 15.62
N ILE A 50 -5.68 15.66 16.84
CA ILE A 50 -5.89 16.43 18.07
C ILE A 50 -4.86 17.57 18.18
N TYR A 51 -3.68 17.38 17.59
CA TYR A 51 -2.62 18.40 17.58
C TYR A 51 -2.62 19.29 16.32
N ALA A 52 -3.57 19.18 15.40
CA ALA A 52 -3.53 19.84 14.10
C ALA A 52 -3.20 21.34 14.18
N GLU A 53 -3.90 22.08 15.04
CA GLU A 53 -3.73 23.52 15.21
C GLU A 53 -2.82 23.90 16.40
N ARG A 54 -2.12 22.92 16.97
CA ARG A 54 -1.32 23.13 18.17
C ARG A 54 0.15 23.35 17.85
N PHE A 55 0.46 24.38 17.07
CA PHE A 55 1.84 24.76 16.73
C PHE A 55 2.68 25.14 17.96
N ASP A 56 2.02 25.53 19.08
CA ASP A 56 2.65 25.77 20.37
C ASP A 56 3.17 24.47 21.04
N LYS A 57 2.89 23.32 20.47
CA LYS A 57 3.26 21.99 20.96
C LYS A 57 4.28 21.26 20.07
N GLU A 58 5.04 22.00 19.29
CA GLU A 58 6.21 21.39 18.64
C GLU A 58 7.28 20.98 19.69
N PRO A 59 7.98 19.87 19.51
CA PRO A 59 7.97 18.94 18.36
C PRO A 59 6.89 17.86 18.42
N ILE A 60 6.07 17.77 19.47
CA ILE A 60 5.10 16.68 19.67
C ILE A 60 4.15 16.58 18.48
N ARG A 61 3.66 17.73 18.00
CA ARG A 61 2.76 17.79 16.85
C ARG A 61 3.38 17.13 15.61
N SER A 62 4.55 17.59 15.19
CA SER A 62 5.22 17.06 13.99
C SER A 62 5.63 15.60 14.14
N ILE A 63 6.04 15.15 15.33
CA ILE A 63 6.34 13.75 15.62
C ILE A 63 5.11 12.84 15.43
N LEU A 64 3.94 13.24 15.90
CA LEU A 64 2.70 12.46 15.74
C LEU A 64 2.33 12.34 14.25
N TYR A 65 2.41 13.44 13.49
CA TYR A 65 2.18 13.41 12.05
C TYR A 65 3.17 12.51 11.30
N ARG A 66 4.44 12.57 11.66
CA ARG A 66 5.49 11.72 11.11
C ARG A 66 5.23 10.24 11.42
N SER A 67 4.85 9.92 12.66
CA SER A 67 4.47 8.56 13.07
C SER A 67 3.27 8.05 12.28
N ALA A 68 2.20 8.84 12.17
CA ALA A 68 1.01 8.49 11.40
C ALA A 68 1.35 8.28 9.91
N ALA A 69 2.19 9.12 9.32
CA ALA A 69 2.64 8.98 7.94
C ALA A 69 3.45 7.68 7.73
N SER A 70 4.32 7.34 8.66
CA SER A 70 5.09 6.09 8.62
C SER A 70 4.16 4.86 8.64
N LEU A 71 3.15 4.85 9.52
CA LEU A 71 2.16 3.77 9.60
C LEU A 71 1.27 3.71 8.35
N ALA A 72 0.93 4.85 7.75
CA ALA A 72 0.20 4.89 6.48
C ALA A 72 1.01 4.20 5.35
N ILE A 73 2.34 4.39 5.32
CA ILE A 73 3.23 3.71 4.37
C ILE A 73 3.22 2.20 4.59
N GLU A 74 3.27 1.71 5.84
CA GLU A 74 3.18 0.29 6.16
C GLU A 74 1.83 -0.32 5.72
N CYS A 75 0.77 0.50 5.69
CA CYS A 75 -0.56 0.14 5.19
C CYS A 75 -0.72 0.34 3.67
N LEU A 76 0.32 0.73 2.94
CA LEU A 76 0.29 1.08 1.50
C LEU A 76 -0.67 2.25 1.16
N LEU A 77 -0.98 3.10 2.13
CA LEU A 77 -1.86 4.27 2.00
C LEU A 77 -1.03 5.52 1.63
N TYR A 78 -0.35 5.49 0.49
CA TYR A 78 0.64 6.51 0.10
C TYR A 78 0.05 7.92 -0.06
N GLN A 79 -1.19 8.05 -0.51
CA GLN A 79 -1.85 9.36 -0.63
C GLN A 79 -2.12 9.97 0.75
N GLU A 80 -2.55 9.16 1.70
CA GLU A 80 -2.77 9.57 3.07
C GLU A 80 -1.44 9.92 3.77
N ALA A 81 -0.39 9.13 3.51
CA ALA A 81 0.96 9.43 4.01
C ALA A 81 1.47 10.78 3.51
N ASP A 82 1.28 11.09 2.22
CA ASP A 82 1.69 12.38 1.66
C ASP A 82 0.92 13.55 2.28
N LEU A 83 -0.38 13.41 2.48
CA LEU A 83 -1.21 14.42 3.19
C LEU A 83 -0.74 14.64 4.63
N LEU A 84 -0.46 13.56 5.36
CA LEU A 84 0.03 13.66 6.74
C LEU A 84 1.41 14.33 6.82
N ILE A 85 2.30 14.02 5.88
CA ILE A 85 3.60 14.69 5.79
C ILE A 85 3.42 16.19 5.52
N GLN A 86 2.56 16.57 4.59
CA GLN A 86 2.30 18.00 4.29
C GLN A 86 1.71 18.73 5.51
N GLN A 87 0.77 18.12 6.20
CA GLN A 87 0.15 18.68 7.40
C GLN A 87 1.11 18.74 8.59
N GLY A 88 2.01 17.77 8.72
CA GLY A 88 2.99 17.71 9.80
C GLY A 88 4.08 18.79 9.70
N GLN A 89 4.39 19.23 8.49
CA GLN A 89 5.42 20.23 8.25
C GLN A 89 4.92 21.66 8.58
N SER A 90 5.75 22.42 9.29
CA SER A 90 5.51 23.83 9.60
C SER A 90 6.84 24.58 9.71
N SER A 91 6.79 25.90 9.80
CA SER A 91 7.99 26.71 10.05
C SER A 91 8.62 26.50 11.43
N GLN A 92 7.90 25.84 12.33
CA GLN A 92 8.35 25.55 13.70
C GLN A 92 8.77 24.08 13.87
N THR A 93 8.64 23.26 12.84
CA THR A 93 9.06 21.86 12.87
C THR A 93 10.59 21.78 13.01
N PRO A 94 11.12 21.04 14.00
CA PRO A 94 12.56 20.86 14.15
C PRO A 94 13.20 20.21 12.91
N ILE A 95 14.47 20.52 12.69
CA ILE A 95 15.17 20.10 11.48
C ILE A 95 15.33 18.58 11.38
N ASP A 96 15.54 17.90 12.50
CA ASP A 96 15.61 16.44 12.58
C ASP A 96 14.29 15.77 12.17
N VAL A 97 13.16 16.32 12.57
CA VAL A 97 11.82 15.84 12.15
C VAL A 97 11.54 16.16 10.69
N MET A 98 12.06 17.28 10.17
CA MET A 98 12.00 17.61 8.74
C MET A 98 12.79 16.60 7.89
N ASP A 99 13.96 16.19 8.36
CA ASP A 99 14.79 15.16 7.72
C ASP A 99 14.05 13.80 7.72
N ASP A 100 13.43 13.42 8.85
CA ASP A 100 12.56 12.23 8.92
C ASP A 100 11.41 12.26 7.90
N PHE A 101 10.75 13.40 7.72
CA PHE A 101 9.72 13.56 6.68
C PHE A 101 10.28 13.38 5.27
N GLN A 102 11.50 13.85 5.03
CA GLN A 102 12.15 13.64 3.73
C GLN A 102 12.46 12.16 3.49
N GLU A 103 12.97 11.45 4.50
CA GLU A 103 13.19 10.01 4.43
C GLU A 103 11.90 9.23 4.13
N LEU A 104 10.78 9.60 4.74
CA LEU A 104 9.48 8.99 4.45
C LEU A 104 9.04 9.22 3.00
N LYS A 105 9.24 10.43 2.45
CA LYS A 105 8.96 10.73 1.03
C LYS A 105 9.81 9.86 0.10
N ASP A 106 11.07 9.68 0.42
CA ASP A 106 11.97 8.85 -0.39
C ASP A 106 11.61 7.36 -0.28
N LYS A 107 11.25 6.87 0.91
CA LYS A 107 10.69 5.52 1.10
C LYS A 107 9.44 5.29 0.26
N MET A 108 8.51 6.26 0.23
CA MET A 108 7.31 6.18 -0.62
C MET A 108 7.64 6.11 -2.10
N ARG A 109 8.57 6.95 -2.57
CA ARG A 109 9.01 6.95 -3.98
C ARG A 109 9.60 5.61 -4.40
N LEU A 110 10.45 5.02 -3.55
CA LEU A 110 11.05 3.71 -3.80
C LEU A 110 10.00 2.60 -3.80
N SER A 111 9.05 2.63 -2.87
CA SER A 111 7.96 1.65 -2.79
C SER A 111 7.02 1.76 -3.99
N ASN A 112 6.65 2.97 -4.41
CA ASN A 112 5.86 3.19 -5.63
C ASN A 112 6.59 2.69 -6.87
N LYS A 113 7.90 2.93 -6.98
CA LYS A 113 8.70 2.44 -8.11
C LYS A 113 8.71 0.91 -8.19
N LYS A 114 8.87 0.22 -7.04
CA LYS A 114 8.78 -1.25 -6.97
C LYS A 114 7.40 -1.79 -7.36
N GLN A 115 6.32 -1.08 -7.03
CA GLN A 115 4.97 -1.46 -7.45
C GLN A 115 4.70 -1.22 -8.94
N GLU A 116 5.47 -0.36 -9.58
CA GLU A 116 5.37 -0.07 -11.01
C GLU A 116 6.31 -0.97 -11.86
N GLU A 117 7.25 -1.66 -11.24
CA GLU A 117 8.14 -2.60 -11.94
C GLU A 117 7.37 -3.80 -12.49
N PRO A 118 7.64 -4.19 -13.73
CA PRO A 118 7.04 -5.37 -14.32
C PRO A 118 7.47 -6.65 -13.58
N PHE A 119 6.56 -7.61 -13.48
CA PHE A 119 6.82 -8.91 -12.83
C PHE A 119 6.14 -10.06 -13.55
N TRP A 120 6.66 -11.26 -13.35
CA TRP A 120 6.06 -12.50 -13.88
C TRP A 120 4.97 -13.02 -12.96
N ILE A 121 3.86 -13.44 -13.56
CA ILE A 121 2.84 -14.23 -12.88
C ILE A 121 2.49 -15.47 -13.69
N SER A 122 2.18 -16.56 -13.00
CA SER A 122 1.64 -17.77 -13.56
C SER A 122 0.16 -17.90 -13.19
N GLY A 123 -0.66 -18.31 -14.13
CA GLY A 123 -2.07 -18.51 -13.87
C GLY A 123 -2.83 -19.08 -15.04
N VAL A 124 -4.10 -19.44 -14.80
CA VAL A 124 -4.99 -19.98 -15.81
C VAL A 124 -5.81 -18.86 -16.44
N LEU A 125 -5.83 -18.81 -17.77
CA LEU A 125 -6.66 -17.86 -18.51
C LEU A 125 -8.14 -18.24 -18.35
N ARG A 126 -8.92 -17.38 -17.67
CA ARG A 126 -10.31 -17.65 -17.29
C ARG A 126 -11.34 -16.81 -18.01
N ARG A 127 -10.98 -15.62 -18.46
CA ARG A 127 -11.90 -14.71 -19.15
C ARG A 127 -11.16 -13.85 -20.16
N VAL A 128 -11.82 -13.60 -21.27
CA VAL A 128 -11.41 -12.63 -22.28
C VAL A 128 -12.56 -11.67 -22.51
N ASP A 129 -12.26 -10.40 -22.58
CA ASP A 129 -13.20 -9.33 -22.92
C ASP A 129 -12.63 -8.60 -24.16
N ALA A 130 -13.15 -8.97 -25.33
CA ALA A 130 -12.65 -8.44 -26.60
C ALA A 130 -12.98 -6.95 -26.80
N ASP A 131 -14.12 -6.48 -26.26
CA ASP A 131 -14.53 -5.09 -26.38
C ASP A 131 -13.62 -4.16 -25.55
N LYS A 132 -13.08 -4.68 -24.43
CA LYS A 132 -12.18 -3.93 -23.55
C LYS A 132 -10.70 -4.26 -23.78
N ASN A 133 -10.41 -5.18 -24.69
CA ASN A 133 -9.06 -5.71 -24.88
C ASN A 133 -8.40 -6.14 -23.57
N THR A 134 -9.11 -6.92 -22.75
CA THR A 134 -8.60 -7.41 -21.47
C THR A 134 -8.73 -8.92 -21.32
N ILE A 135 -7.80 -9.50 -20.56
CA ILE A 135 -7.88 -10.87 -20.09
C ILE A 135 -7.99 -10.90 -18.56
N LYS A 136 -8.60 -11.97 -18.03
CA LYS A 136 -8.52 -12.29 -16.61
C LYS A 136 -7.73 -13.58 -16.41
N LEU A 137 -6.66 -13.46 -15.63
CA LEU A 137 -5.82 -14.56 -15.23
C LEU A 137 -6.11 -14.92 -13.78
N ALA A 138 -6.39 -16.18 -13.48
CA ALA A 138 -6.50 -16.69 -12.13
C ALA A 138 -5.15 -17.29 -11.72
N SER A 139 -4.46 -16.63 -10.79
CA SER A 139 -3.24 -17.15 -10.19
C SER A 139 -3.61 -17.91 -8.91
N ASN A 140 -3.15 -19.14 -8.78
CA ASN A 140 -3.23 -19.85 -7.51
C ASN A 140 -2.18 -19.24 -6.57
N GLY A 141 -2.61 -18.76 -5.41
CA GLY A 141 -1.67 -18.39 -4.35
C GLY A 141 -0.80 -19.59 -3.96
N THR A 142 0.34 -19.34 -3.37
CA THR A 142 1.32 -20.33 -2.94
C THR A 142 0.78 -21.30 -1.86
N GLU A 143 -0.41 -21.06 -1.32
CA GLU A 143 -1.05 -21.93 -0.33
C GLU A 143 -2.23 -22.74 -0.92
N PRO A 144 -2.36 -24.02 -0.56
CA PRO A 144 -3.37 -24.93 -1.15
C PRO A 144 -4.83 -24.58 -0.86
N LYS A 145 -5.12 -23.59 -0.01
CA LYS A 145 -6.48 -23.18 0.41
C LYS A 145 -6.78 -21.71 0.13
N SER A 146 -5.88 -20.96 -0.51
CA SER A 146 -6.14 -19.56 -0.84
C SER A 146 -7.12 -19.47 -2.01
N GLN A 147 -8.05 -18.52 -1.93
CA GLN A 147 -8.90 -18.18 -3.08
C GLN A 147 -8.03 -17.67 -4.23
N PRO A 148 -8.34 -18.03 -5.49
CA PRO A 148 -7.55 -17.60 -6.63
C PRO A 148 -7.57 -16.05 -6.72
N HIS A 149 -6.40 -15.46 -6.82
CA HIS A 149 -6.27 -14.03 -7.09
C HIS A 149 -6.48 -13.78 -8.59
N TYR A 150 -7.35 -12.82 -8.93
CA TYR A 150 -7.66 -12.50 -10.31
C TYR A 150 -6.94 -11.24 -10.76
N TYR A 151 -6.10 -11.37 -11.78
CA TYR A 151 -5.45 -10.25 -12.46
C TYR A 151 -6.26 -9.84 -13.69
N THR A 152 -6.60 -8.55 -13.80
CA THR A 152 -7.20 -7.99 -15.02
C THR A 152 -6.10 -7.30 -15.82
N ILE A 153 -5.76 -7.84 -16.98
CA ILE A 153 -4.60 -7.45 -17.78
C ILE A 153 -5.09 -6.86 -19.10
N ASN A 154 -4.63 -5.66 -19.43
CA ASN A 154 -4.87 -5.05 -20.73
C ASN A 154 -3.92 -5.65 -21.78
N VAL A 155 -4.44 -5.98 -22.94
CA VAL A 155 -3.71 -6.66 -24.01
C VAL A 155 -3.94 -5.95 -25.33
N VAL A 156 -2.96 -5.91 -26.21
CA VAL A 156 -3.16 -5.42 -27.56
C VAL A 156 -4.03 -6.41 -28.35
N SER A 157 -4.94 -5.91 -29.20
CA SER A 157 -5.94 -6.73 -29.90
C SER A 157 -5.34 -7.93 -30.67
N GLU A 158 -4.19 -7.73 -31.32
CA GLU A 158 -3.50 -8.83 -32.04
C GLU A 158 -3.02 -9.94 -31.12
N THR A 159 -2.54 -9.56 -29.93
CA THR A 159 -2.07 -10.51 -28.91
C THR A 159 -3.25 -11.25 -28.27
N LEU A 160 -4.40 -10.58 -28.11
CA LEU A 160 -5.60 -11.16 -27.54
C LEU A 160 -6.04 -12.42 -28.30
N ASN A 161 -6.11 -12.31 -29.63
CA ASN A 161 -6.51 -13.42 -30.51
C ASN A 161 -5.55 -14.61 -30.43
N LYS A 162 -4.24 -14.34 -30.34
CA LYS A 162 -3.21 -15.38 -30.17
C LYS A 162 -3.33 -16.08 -28.82
N LEU A 163 -3.56 -15.34 -27.74
CA LEU A 163 -3.72 -15.86 -26.40
C LEU A 163 -4.93 -16.79 -26.28
N VAL A 164 -6.07 -16.36 -26.82
CA VAL A 164 -7.30 -17.18 -26.80
C VAL A 164 -7.12 -18.47 -27.57
N LYS A 165 -6.54 -18.39 -28.75
CA LYS A 165 -6.36 -19.56 -29.65
C LYS A 165 -5.40 -20.59 -29.07
N ASN A 166 -4.34 -20.13 -28.41
CA ASN A 166 -3.23 -21.01 -28.03
C ASN A 166 -3.26 -21.45 -26.56
N TYR A 167 -3.92 -20.69 -25.67
CA TYR A 167 -3.74 -20.87 -24.21
C TYR A 167 -5.05 -20.86 -23.41
N TRP A 168 -6.21 -20.98 -24.08
CA TRP A 168 -7.49 -20.99 -23.36
C TRP A 168 -7.59 -22.18 -22.40
N GLY A 169 -7.69 -21.87 -21.09
CA GLY A 169 -7.79 -22.89 -20.05
C GLY A 169 -6.46 -23.43 -19.55
N ASP A 170 -5.35 -23.09 -20.22
CA ASP A 170 -4.01 -23.54 -19.84
C ASP A 170 -3.36 -22.62 -18.82
N ILE A 171 -2.33 -23.13 -18.16
CA ILE A 171 -1.44 -22.33 -17.30
C ILE A 171 -0.47 -21.59 -18.21
N ILE A 172 -0.46 -20.27 -18.11
CA ILE A 172 0.47 -19.40 -18.82
C ILE A 172 1.30 -18.57 -17.86
N ASN A 173 2.52 -18.24 -18.27
CA ASN A 173 3.34 -17.26 -17.59
C ASN A 173 3.23 -15.95 -18.35
N VAL A 174 2.94 -14.87 -17.64
CA VAL A 174 2.83 -13.54 -18.24
C VAL A 174 3.70 -12.54 -17.48
N TYR A 175 4.42 -11.73 -18.23
CA TYR A 175 5.18 -10.61 -17.72
C TYR A 175 4.30 -9.37 -17.83
N ILE A 176 3.95 -8.77 -16.71
CA ILE A 176 2.97 -7.70 -16.63
C ILE A 176 3.55 -6.48 -15.93
N ARG A 177 3.08 -5.30 -16.34
CA ARG A 177 3.37 -4.03 -15.68
C ARG A 177 2.11 -3.50 -15.01
N PRO A 178 2.17 -3.08 -13.73
CA PRO A 178 1.06 -2.39 -13.10
C PRO A 178 0.75 -1.07 -13.82
N LYS A 179 -0.54 -0.81 -14.08
CA LYS A 179 -1.04 0.50 -14.54
C LYS A 179 -1.79 1.16 -13.40
N THR A 180 -1.18 2.14 -12.77
CA THR A 180 -1.81 2.90 -11.69
C THR A 180 -2.85 3.84 -12.28
N LYS A 181 -4.14 3.58 -12.04
CA LYS A 181 -5.21 4.57 -12.24
C LYS A 181 -5.70 5.03 -10.88
N LYS A 182 -5.64 6.34 -10.61
CA LYS A 182 -6.18 6.94 -9.37
C LYS A 182 -7.58 6.40 -9.07
N GLY A 183 -7.73 5.72 -7.92
CA GLY A 183 -9.02 5.35 -7.32
C GLY A 183 -9.73 4.12 -7.91
N LYS A 184 -9.09 3.25 -8.70
CA LYS A 184 -9.70 2.02 -9.25
C LYS A 184 -8.83 0.79 -9.07
N GLN A 185 -9.48 -0.41 -9.16
CA GLN A 185 -8.81 -1.71 -9.15
C GLN A 185 -7.51 -1.69 -9.96
N HIS A 186 -6.47 -2.32 -9.44
CA HIS A 186 -5.20 -2.50 -10.13
C HIS A 186 -5.43 -3.09 -11.51
N GLN A 187 -5.04 -2.36 -12.55
CA GLN A 187 -4.99 -2.82 -13.93
C GLN A 187 -3.54 -3.08 -14.29
N TYR A 188 -3.33 -4.06 -15.12
CA TYR A 188 -1.99 -4.44 -15.58
C TYR A 188 -1.93 -4.35 -17.09
N GLU A 189 -0.75 -4.14 -17.63
CA GLU A 189 -0.44 -4.19 -19.05
C GLU A 189 0.40 -5.42 -19.33
N LEU A 190 0.03 -6.20 -20.35
CA LEU A 190 0.82 -7.33 -20.78
C LEU A 190 2.06 -6.83 -21.54
N ILE A 191 3.23 -7.36 -21.15
CA ILE A 191 4.49 -7.12 -21.84
C ILE A 191 4.89 -8.35 -22.65
N GLU A 192 4.85 -9.54 -22.02
CA GLU A 192 5.34 -10.78 -22.60
C GLU A 192 4.52 -11.99 -22.10
N VAL A 193 4.49 -13.05 -22.91
CA VAL A 193 3.87 -14.35 -22.60
C VAL A 193 4.86 -15.45 -22.91
N SER A 194 5.02 -16.40 -22.00
CA SER A 194 5.83 -17.61 -22.20
C SER A 194 5.10 -18.88 -21.74
#